data_a0591dca5846ff1c93f286d089018385
#
_entry.id   a0591dca5846ff1c93f286d089018385
#
_cell.length_a   1.000
_cell.length_b   1.000
_cell.length_c   1.000
_cell.angle_alpha   90.00
_cell.angle_beta   90.00
_cell.angle_gamma   90.00
#
_symmetry.space_group_name_H-M   'P 1'
#
loop_
_entity.id
_entity.type
_entity.pdbx_description
1 polymer ?
#
loop_
_entity_poly.entity_id
_entity_poly.type
_entity_poly.pdbx_seq_one_letter_code
_entity_poly.pdbx_strand_id
1 'polypeptide(L)'
;MNVHKTRRQFLKQSAEAAALLAVAPMGSMYLSAAEPEAVWKAGIAKAVITPEKAVWLAGYGSKRPPDGKLHDLWMKALALEDATGKRVVLITSDFQGVPKGMSDLVFEQLQMQFRLERQQVMLTFSHNHCGPRLGDDLVDYYPVEAEQVELVAEYTAQMVTKLVAMVGEALANLAPAKLQIGEGKATFAVNRRNNKEAEVPALLAAGTPLTGPVDHTVPVMAVTRPNGDMAAILFGYACHPTTLS
;
A
#
# COMPACT_ATOMS: atom_id res chain seq x y z
N MET A 1 1.92 7.43 -38.44
CA MET A 1 0.47 7.25 -38.15
C MET A 1 0.33 6.23 -37.03
N ASN A 2 0.18 6.70 -35.80
CA ASN A 2 -0.05 5.82 -34.64
C ASN A 2 -1.54 5.57 -34.48
N VAL A 3 -1.96 4.33 -34.71
CA VAL A 3 -3.34 3.89 -34.52
C VAL A 3 -3.53 3.54 -33.05
N HIS A 4 -4.16 4.41 -32.28
CA HIS A 4 -4.59 4.10 -30.91
C HIS A 4 -5.72 3.07 -30.95
N LYS A 5 -5.43 1.85 -30.53
CA LYS A 5 -6.46 0.80 -30.36
C LYS A 5 -7.32 1.13 -29.14
N THR A 6 -8.63 1.12 -29.30
CA THR A 6 -9.57 1.34 -28.19
C THR A 6 -9.69 0.10 -27.30
N ARG A 7 -10.04 0.30 -26.02
CA ARG A 7 -10.24 -0.76 -25.01
C ARG A 7 -11.17 -1.90 -25.51
N ARG A 8 -12.13 -1.56 -26.35
CA ARG A 8 -13.11 -2.49 -26.94
C ARG A 8 -12.50 -3.37 -28.04
N GLN A 9 -11.50 -2.86 -28.77
CA GLN A 9 -10.78 -3.62 -29.81
C GLN A 9 -9.78 -4.59 -29.17
N PHE A 10 -9.17 -4.23 -28.04
CA PHE A 10 -8.30 -5.13 -27.28
C PHE A 10 -9.06 -6.31 -26.71
N LEU A 11 -10.25 -6.10 -26.15
CA LEU A 11 -11.08 -7.17 -25.60
C LEU A 11 -11.65 -8.12 -26.68
N LYS A 12 -11.93 -7.62 -27.90
CA LYS A 12 -12.36 -8.50 -29.01
C LYS A 12 -11.23 -9.40 -29.53
N GLN A 13 -10.00 -8.90 -29.63
CA GLN A 13 -8.86 -9.71 -30.09
C GLN A 13 -8.45 -10.78 -29.07
N SER A 14 -8.68 -10.56 -27.77
CA SER A 14 -8.45 -11.59 -26.74
C SER A 14 -9.50 -12.72 -26.76
N ALA A 15 -10.69 -12.45 -27.27
CA ALA A 15 -11.76 -13.45 -27.40
C ALA A 15 -11.60 -14.35 -28.65
N GLU A 16 -10.99 -13.84 -29.72
CA GLU A 16 -10.77 -14.59 -30.96
C GLU A 16 -9.58 -15.55 -30.92
N ALA A 17 -8.62 -15.33 -30.00
CA ALA A 17 -7.47 -16.24 -29.80
C ALA A 17 -7.81 -17.52 -29.01
N ALA A 18 -8.99 -17.59 -28.39
CA ALA A 18 -9.42 -18.73 -27.58
C ALA A 18 -10.25 -19.80 -28.38
N ALA A 19 -10.48 -19.59 -29.67
CA ALA A 19 -11.44 -20.41 -30.45
C ALA A 19 -10.82 -21.44 -31.39
N LEU A 20 -9.54 -21.73 -31.35
CA LEU A 20 -8.86 -22.65 -32.26
C LEU A 20 -8.09 -23.77 -31.56
N LEU A 21 -8.75 -24.55 -30.69
CA LEU A 21 -8.28 -25.88 -30.26
C LEU A 21 -9.49 -26.77 -29.87
N ALA A 22 -10.24 -27.20 -30.85
CA ALA A 22 -11.17 -28.29 -30.70
C ALA A 22 -10.95 -29.26 -31.85
N VAL A 23 -10.41 -30.46 -31.54
CA VAL A 23 -10.83 -31.76 -32.04
C VAL A 23 -9.86 -32.84 -31.56
N ALA A 24 -10.25 -33.70 -30.63
CA ALA A 24 -10.18 -35.15 -30.75
C ALA A 24 -10.84 -35.81 -29.51
N PRO A 25 -11.71 -36.79 -29.66
CA PRO A 25 -12.31 -37.49 -28.54
C PRO A 25 -11.42 -38.67 -28.13
N MET A 26 -10.70 -38.54 -27.05
CA MET A 26 -10.19 -39.67 -26.29
C MET A 26 -10.66 -39.50 -24.84
N GLY A 27 -11.39 -40.50 -24.35
CA GLY A 27 -11.90 -40.55 -22.99
C GLY A 27 -10.78 -40.44 -21.99
N SER A 28 -10.49 -39.23 -21.59
CA SER A 28 -9.64 -38.93 -20.42
C SER A 28 -10.55 -38.95 -19.21
N MET A 29 -10.37 -39.97 -18.37
CA MET A 29 -10.79 -39.89 -16.98
C MET A 29 -10.12 -38.63 -16.45
N TYR A 30 -10.89 -37.57 -16.30
CA TYR A 30 -10.48 -36.43 -15.47
C TYR A 30 -10.40 -36.94 -14.02
N LEU A 31 -9.22 -37.41 -13.63
CA LEU A 31 -8.85 -37.34 -12.24
C LEU A 31 -8.94 -35.83 -11.90
N SER A 32 -10.04 -35.46 -11.24
CA SER A 32 -10.11 -34.18 -10.54
C SER A 32 -8.92 -34.15 -9.60
N ALA A 33 -7.82 -33.55 -10.05
CA ALA A 33 -6.76 -33.21 -9.13
C ALA A 33 -7.44 -32.32 -8.09
N ALA A 34 -7.54 -32.79 -6.85
CA ALA A 34 -7.99 -31.97 -5.75
C ALA A 34 -7.21 -30.65 -5.85
N GLU A 35 -7.92 -29.52 -5.98
CA GLU A 35 -7.26 -28.21 -5.95
C GLU A 35 -6.35 -28.21 -4.71
N PRO A 36 -5.08 -27.83 -4.85
CA PRO A 36 -4.19 -27.81 -3.71
C PRO A 36 -4.86 -27.02 -2.61
N GLU A 37 -5.05 -27.65 -1.44
CA GLU A 37 -5.64 -27.03 -0.27
C GLU A 37 -4.96 -25.67 -0.06
N ALA A 38 -5.78 -24.63 0.13
CA ALA A 38 -5.26 -23.26 0.33
C ALA A 38 -4.34 -23.29 1.56
N VAL A 39 -3.03 -23.20 1.33
CA VAL A 39 -1.99 -23.26 2.36
C VAL A 39 -2.03 -22.01 3.25
N TRP A 40 -2.67 -20.95 2.76
CA TRP A 40 -2.75 -19.64 3.41
C TRP A 40 -4.18 -19.26 3.75
N LYS A 41 -4.32 -18.49 4.84
CA LYS A 41 -5.49 -17.65 5.05
C LYS A 41 -5.08 -16.19 4.96
N ALA A 42 -5.97 -15.37 4.43
CA ALA A 42 -5.79 -13.93 4.34
C ALA A 42 -7.04 -13.19 4.83
N GLY A 43 -6.83 -12.19 5.66
CA GLY A 43 -7.86 -11.28 6.15
C GLY A 43 -7.48 -9.83 5.84
N ILE A 44 -8.46 -9.02 5.47
CA ILE A 44 -8.25 -7.65 5.01
C ILE A 44 -9.20 -6.74 5.75
N ALA A 45 -8.66 -5.59 6.17
CA ALA A 45 -9.44 -4.47 6.70
C ALA A 45 -8.85 -3.15 6.22
N LYS A 46 -9.64 -2.09 6.26
CA LYS A 46 -9.21 -0.73 5.91
C LYS A 46 -9.96 0.30 6.75
N ALA A 47 -9.30 1.42 7.01
CA ALA A 47 -9.89 2.52 7.76
C ALA A 47 -9.52 3.86 7.12
N VAL A 48 -10.46 4.79 7.11
CA VAL A 48 -10.21 6.18 6.73
C VAL A 48 -9.43 6.87 7.85
N ILE A 49 -8.37 7.58 7.46
CA ILE A 49 -7.50 8.35 8.35
C ILE A 49 -7.51 9.85 8.07
N THR A 50 -8.31 10.31 7.13
CA THR A 50 -8.52 11.74 6.91
C THR A 50 -8.98 12.41 8.20
N PRO A 51 -8.28 13.45 8.71
CA PRO A 51 -8.72 14.15 9.91
C PRO A 51 -10.09 14.83 9.71
N GLU A 52 -10.89 14.84 10.75
CA GLU A 52 -12.13 15.63 10.79
C GLU A 52 -11.87 17.09 11.13
N LYS A 53 -10.80 17.36 11.88
CA LYS A 53 -10.33 18.68 12.26
C LYS A 53 -9.15 19.11 11.38
N ALA A 54 -8.88 20.40 11.29
CA ALA A 54 -7.80 20.97 10.47
C ALA A 54 -6.40 20.74 11.07
N VAL A 55 -5.99 19.48 11.18
CA VAL A 55 -4.60 19.12 11.54
C VAL A 55 -3.67 19.52 10.40
N TRP A 56 -2.59 20.22 10.70
CA TRP A 56 -1.64 20.66 9.69
C TRP A 56 -0.98 19.49 8.98
N LEU A 57 -0.60 19.75 7.72
CA LEU A 57 0.03 18.75 6.86
C LEU A 57 1.51 18.54 7.23
N ALA A 58 1.96 17.30 7.09
CA ALA A 58 3.34 16.87 7.27
C ALA A 58 4.21 17.11 6.02
N GLY A 59 5.53 17.00 6.18
CA GLY A 59 6.49 16.78 5.09
C GLY A 59 7.46 17.93 4.79
N TYR A 60 7.14 19.20 5.10
CA TYR A 60 7.96 20.33 4.68
C TYR A 60 8.45 21.27 5.80
N GLY A 61 8.21 20.94 7.06
CA GLY A 61 8.69 21.74 8.19
C GLY A 61 8.13 23.17 8.29
N SER A 62 7.03 23.44 7.62
CA SER A 62 6.38 24.74 7.59
C SER A 62 4.93 24.66 8.06
N LYS A 63 4.34 25.83 8.35
CA LYS A 63 2.90 25.93 8.61
C LYS A 63 2.14 25.62 7.32
N ARG A 64 1.40 24.50 7.32
CA ARG A 64 0.61 24.05 6.19
C ARG A 64 -0.78 23.59 6.64
N PRO A 65 -1.71 24.54 6.87
CA PRO A 65 -3.09 24.18 7.13
C PRO A 65 -3.67 23.48 5.87
N PRO A 66 -4.54 22.46 6.04
CA PRO A 66 -5.25 21.89 4.91
C PRO A 66 -6.20 22.92 4.29
N ASP A 67 -6.28 22.94 2.98
CA ASP A 67 -7.16 23.82 2.20
C ASP A 67 -8.36 23.08 1.59
N GLY A 68 -8.44 21.76 1.79
CA GLY A 68 -9.53 20.92 1.33
C GLY A 68 -9.18 19.44 1.32
N LYS A 69 -10.06 18.66 0.70
CA LYS A 69 -9.93 17.20 0.55
C LYS A 69 -10.26 16.80 -0.89
N LEU A 70 -9.31 16.20 -1.59
CA LEU A 70 -9.54 15.61 -2.91
C LEU A 70 -10.14 14.20 -2.80
N HIS A 71 -9.63 13.39 -1.88
CA HIS A 71 -10.11 12.04 -1.56
C HIS A 71 -9.68 11.68 -0.14
N ASP A 72 -10.22 10.58 0.39
CA ASP A 72 -9.83 10.11 1.71
C ASP A 72 -8.42 9.53 1.73
N LEU A 73 -7.75 9.70 2.86
CA LEU A 73 -6.53 9.00 3.21
C LEU A 73 -6.88 7.69 3.93
N TRP A 74 -6.07 6.67 3.76
CA TRP A 74 -6.39 5.33 4.22
C TRP A 74 -5.26 4.67 5.02
N MET A 75 -5.65 3.83 5.96
CA MET A 75 -4.85 2.70 6.44
C MET A 75 -5.48 1.40 5.94
N LYS A 76 -4.64 0.39 5.66
CA LYS A 76 -5.07 -0.94 5.23
C LYS A 76 -4.24 -1.99 5.94
N ALA A 77 -4.87 -3.08 6.39
CA ALA A 77 -4.20 -4.22 6.98
C ALA A 77 -4.45 -5.48 6.15
N LEU A 78 -3.39 -6.24 5.91
CA LEU A 78 -3.41 -7.59 5.36
C LEU A 78 -2.85 -8.53 6.41
N ALA A 79 -3.72 -9.31 7.05
CA ALA A 79 -3.34 -10.40 7.93
C ALA A 79 -3.16 -11.67 7.10
N LEU A 80 -2.07 -12.39 7.32
CA LEU A 80 -1.79 -13.68 6.70
C LEU A 80 -1.57 -14.72 7.81
N GLU A 81 -2.10 -15.93 7.60
CA GLU A 81 -1.90 -17.07 8.47
C GLU A 81 -1.43 -18.27 7.62
N ASP A 82 -0.33 -18.88 7.99
CA ASP A 82 0.20 -20.08 7.33
C ASP A 82 -0.50 -21.35 7.80
N ALA A 83 -0.16 -22.50 7.20
CA ALA A 83 -0.71 -23.81 7.56
C ALA A 83 -0.38 -24.25 8.99
N THR A 84 0.61 -23.65 9.65
CA THR A 84 1.00 -23.93 11.06
C THR A 84 0.27 -23.03 12.06
N GLY A 85 -0.55 -22.07 11.57
CA GLY A 85 -1.23 -21.07 12.38
C GLY A 85 -0.36 -19.86 12.75
N LYS A 86 0.83 -19.72 12.19
CA LYS A 86 1.64 -18.52 12.37
C LYS A 86 1.06 -17.37 11.60
N ARG A 87 1.00 -16.20 12.24
CA ARG A 87 0.39 -14.99 11.70
C ARG A 87 1.42 -13.91 11.46
N VAL A 88 1.23 -13.15 10.40
CA VAL A 88 1.90 -11.88 10.15
C VAL A 88 0.87 -10.85 9.68
N VAL A 89 1.13 -9.58 9.96
CA VAL A 89 0.24 -8.48 9.52
C VAL A 89 1.09 -7.43 8.82
N LEU A 90 0.70 -7.10 7.58
CA LEU A 90 1.25 -5.98 6.83
C LEU A 90 0.26 -4.84 6.92
N ILE A 91 0.75 -3.68 7.34
CA ILE A 91 -0.05 -2.45 7.49
C ILE A 91 0.54 -1.41 6.56
N THR A 92 -0.28 -0.84 5.70
CA THR A 92 0.07 0.31 4.87
C THR A 92 -0.76 1.50 5.30
N SER A 93 -0.19 2.71 5.22
CA SER A 93 -0.89 3.94 5.58
C SER A 93 -0.50 5.09 4.67
N ASP A 94 -1.40 6.05 4.50
CA ASP A 94 -1.15 7.29 3.77
C ASP A 94 -0.59 8.38 4.70
N PHE A 95 0.26 7.98 5.66
CA PHE A 95 1.04 8.90 6.47
C PHE A 95 2.36 9.27 5.79
N GLN A 96 2.92 10.41 6.18
CA GLN A 96 4.28 10.81 5.82
C GLN A 96 5.32 9.92 6.52
N GLY A 97 5.07 9.54 7.75
CA GLY A 97 5.84 8.65 8.58
C GLY A 97 5.05 8.28 9.83
N VAL A 98 5.54 7.32 10.59
CA VAL A 98 4.97 6.96 11.89
C VAL A 98 6.04 7.12 12.95
N PRO A 99 5.89 8.04 13.89
CA PRO A 99 6.89 8.30 14.92
C PRO A 99 7.03 7.12 15.88
N LYS A 100 8.21 7.03 16.50
CA LYS A 100 8.53 5.90 17.39
C LYS A 100 7.53 5.75 18.53
N GLY A 101 7.13 6.84 19.20
CA GLY A 101 6.18 6.80 20.31
C GLY A 101 4.83 6.19 19.89
N MET A 102 4.29 6.60 18.74
CA MET A 102 3.06 6.02 18.20
C MET A 102 3.25 4.54 17.85
N SER A 103 4.35 4.18 17.19
CA SER A 103 4.60 2.79 16.78
C SER A 103 4.76 1.86 17.98
N ASP A 104 5.46 2.30 19.04
CA ASP A 104 5.64 1.53 20.27
C ASP A 104 4.28 1.22 20.92
N LEU A 105 3.39 2.23 21.05
CA LEU A 105 2.04 2.05 21.57
C LEU A 105 1.21 1.07 20.73
N VAL A 106 1.31 1.17 19.41
CA VAL A 106 0.63 0.24 18.49
C VAL A 106 1.11 -1.20 18.74
N PHE A 107 2.42 -1.44 18.76
CA PHE A 107 2.96 -2.80 18.96
C PHE A 107 2.63 -3.37 20.34
N GLU A 108 2.65 -2.55 21.39
CA GLU A 108 2.21 -2.94 22.72
C GLU A 108 0.75 -3.38 22.72
N GLN A 109 -0.14 -2.61 22.13
CA GLN A 109 -1.56 -2.93 22.03
C GLN A 109 -1.82 -4.19 21.20
N LEU A 110 -1.11 -4.36 20.08
CA LEU A 110 -1.23 -5.54 19.23
C LEU A 110 -0.75 -6.81 19.94
N GLN A 111 0.31 -6.71 20.73
CA GLN A 111 0.78 -7.82 21.55
C GLN A 111 -0.23 -8.18 22.66
N MET A 112 -0.74 -7.18 23.38
CA MET A 112 -1.69 -7.41 24.47
C MET A 112 -3.02 -8.01 23.96
N GLN A 113 -3.58 -7.47 22.88
CA GLN A 113 -4.92 -7.84 22.42
C GLN A 113 -4.92 -9.08 21.51
N PHE A 114 -3.91 -9.24 20.66
CA PHE A 114 -3.89 -10.26 19.61
C PHE A 114 -2.69 -11.22 19.71
N ARG A 115 -1.81 -11.03 20.70
CA ARG A 115 -0.56 -11.80 20.88
C ARG A 115 0.36 -11.76 19.66
N LEU A 116 0.32 -10.64 18.92
CA LEU A 116 1.23 -10.38 17.82
C LEU A 116 2.54 -9.80 18.36
N GLU A 117 3.63 -10.51 18.12
CA GLU A 117 4.96 -9.99 18.45
C GLU A 117 5.42 -8.95 17.44
N ARG A 118 6.37 -8.09 17.84
CA ARG A 118 6.90 -7.02 16.98
C ARG A 118 7.35 -7.49 15.60
N GLN A 119 7.98 -8.65 15.52
CA GLN A 119 8.48 -9.25 14.29
C GLN A 119 7.39 -9.80 13.35
N GLN A 120 6.16 -9.92 13.84
CA GLN A 120 5.01 -10.38 13.07
C GLN A 120 4.26 -9.21 12.41
N VAL A 121 4.67 -7.97 12.66
CA VAL A 121 3.97 -6.79 12.16
C VAL A 121 4.91 -5.91 11.34
N MET A 122 4.59 -5.70 10.09
CA MET A 122 5.23 -4.75 9.20
C MET A 122 4.34 -3.52 9.06
N LEU A 123 4.78 -2.39 9.62
CA LEU A 123 4.10 -1.11 9.50
C LEU A 123 4.83 -0.26 8.46
N THR A 124 4.12 0.12 7.40
CA THR A 124 4.63 0.90 6.29
C THR A 124 3.75 2.13 6.00
N PHE A 125 4.31 3.07 5.29
CA PHE A 125 3.63 4.31 4.90
C PHE A 125 4.04 4.74 3.50
N SER A 126 3.14 5.42 2.80
CA SER A 126 3.37 5.91 1.44
C SER A 126 4.29 7.13 1.40
N HIS A 127 4.65 7.70 2.55
CA HIS A 127 5.41 8.93 2.70
C HIS A 127 4.77 10.13 1.99
N ASN A 128 3.45 10.18 2.05
CA ASN A 128 2.64 11.24 1.48
C ASN A 128 2.87 12.57 2.19
N HIS A 129 3.14 13.63 1.44
CA HIS A 129 3.38 14.97 1.95
C HIS A 129 2.11 15.85 2.00
N CYS A 130 0.94 15.28 1.73
CA CYS A 130 -0.37 15.92 1.85
C CYS A 130 -1.22 15.28 2.95
N GLY A 131 -0.62 14.48 3.82
CA GLY A 131 -1.24 13.87 4.99
C GLY A 131 -1.02 14.68 6.27
N PRO A 132 -1.76 14.36 7.35
CA PRO A 132 -1.69 15.05 8.62
C PRO A 132 -0.38 14.77 9.36
N ARG A 133 0.04 15.73 10.18
CA ARG A 133 1.10 15.53 11.16
C ARG A 133 0.66 14.53 12.23
N LEU A 134 1.64 13.80 12.75
CA LEU A 134 1.48 12.92 13.92
C LEU A 134 2.28 13.50 15.11
N GLY A 135 1.86 13.20 16.33
CA GLY A 135 2.57 13.59 17.54
C GLY A 135 3.97 12.97 17.59
N ASP A 136 4.93 13.69 18.14
CA ASP A 136 6.35 13.33 18.22
C ASP A 136 7.05 13.12 16.86
N ASP A 137 6.41 13.55 15.77
CA ASP A 137 7.03 13.51 14.45
C ASP A 137 7.85 14.77 14.21
N LEU A 138 9.19 14.62 14.15
CA LEU A 138 10.13 15.70 13.82
C LEU A 138 9.83 17.01 14.59
N VAL A 139 9.72 16.93 15.91
CA VAL A 139 9.23 18.01 16.78
C VAL A 139 9.97 19.36 16.58
N ASP A 140 11.28 19.31 16.32
CA ASP A 140 12.10 20.49 16.06
C ASP A 140 12.01 21.02 14.62
N TYR A 141 11.33 20.29 13.74
CA TYR A 141 11.23 20.61 12.31
C TYR A 141 10.01 21.46 11.98
N TYR A 142 8.96 21.35 12.78
CA TYR A 142 7.70 22.04 12.55
C TYR A 142 7.51 23.23 13.48
N PRO A 143 6.84 24.31 13.03
CA PRO A 143 6.44 25.39 13.92
C PRO A 143 5.48 24.88 15.00
N VAL A 144 5.61 25.43 16.21
CA VAL A 144 4.79 25.07 17.36
C VAL A 144 3.70 26.12 17.54
N GLU A 145 2.43 25.71 17.44
CA GLU A 145 1.27 26.49 17.85
C GLU A 145 0.44 25.64 18.82
N ALA A 146 0.06 26.18 19.98
CA ALA A 146 -0.55 25.42 21.08
C ALA A 146 -1.80 24.64 20.63
N GLU A 147 -2.68 25.27 19.86
CA GLU A 147 -3.87 24.63 19.31
C GLU A 147 -3.53 23.40 18.43
N GLN A 148 -2.49 23.51 17.60
CA GLN A 148 -2.07 22.40 16.74
C GLN A 148 -1.40 21.27 17.53
N VAL A 149 -0.69 21.57 18.61
CA VAL A 149 -0.13 20.53 19.49
C VAL A 149 -1.23 19.63 20.04
N GLU A 150 -2.31 20.23 20.53
CA GLU A 150 -3.46 19.50 21.07
C GLU A 150 -4.18 18.69 19.97
N LEU A 151 -4.45 19.29 18.81
CA LEU A 151 -5.10 18.62 17.68
C LEU A 151 -4.28 17.44 17.15
N VAL A 152 -2.96 17.61 17.02
CA VAL A 152 -2.03 16.55 16.57
C VAL A 152 -1.98 15.41 17.58
N ALA A 153 -1.93 15.72 18.89
CA ALA A 153 -1.91 14.71 19.94
C ALA A 153 -3.22 13.92 19.98
N GLU A 154 -4.38 14.59 19.91
CA GLU A 154 -5.70 13.97 19.86
C GLU A 154 -5.81 13.06 18.63
N TYR A 155 -5.46 13.55 17.45
CA TYR A 155 -5.50 12.81 16.22
C TYR A 155 -4.61 11.56 16.28
N THR A 156 -3.38 11.69 16.78
CA THR A 156 -2.43 10.58 16.91
C THR A 156 -2.98 9.48 17.83
N ALA A 157 -3.57 9.84 18.97
CA ALA A 157 -4.19 8.88 19.89
C ALA A 157 -5.38 8.14 19.23
N GLN A 158 -6.20 8.86 18.47
CA GLN A 158 -7.29 8.25 17.69
C GLN A 158 -6.74 7.27 16.64
N MET A 159 -5.62 7.59 15.98
CA MET A 159 -5.01 6.72 14.97
C MET A 159 -4.42 5.45 15.56
N VAL A 160 -3.83 5.50 16.77
CA VAL A 160 -3.41 4.28 17.50
C VAL A 160 -4.61 3.36 17.70
N THR A 161 -5.69 3.87 18.27
CA THR A 161 -6.92 3.08 18.53
C THR A 161 -7.49 2.51 17.23
N LYS A 162 -7.62 3.33 16.21
CA LYS A 162 -8.18 2.94 14.90
C LYS A 162 -7.32 1.88 14.20
N LEU A 163 -5.99 2.00 14.27
CA LEU A 163 -5.06 1.04 13.69
C LEU A 163 -5.18 -0.33 14.38
N VAL A 164 -5.21 -0.35 15.71
CA VAL A 164 -5.35 -1.59 16.48
C VAL A 164 -6.68 -2.28 16.18
N ALA A 165 -7.78 -1.53 16.14
CA ALA A 165 -9.09 -2.06 15.77
C ALA A 165 -9.11 -2.65 14.34
N MET A 166 -8.51 -1.95 13.38
CA MET A 166 -8.39 -2.41 11.99
C MET A 166 -7.59 -3.72 11.88
N VAL A 167 -6.51 -3.86 12.64
CA VAL A 167 -5.75 -5.13 12.67
C VAL A 167 -6.61 -6.25 13.26
N GLY A 168 -7.37 -5.99 14.32
CA GLY A 168 -8.32 -6.95 14.89
C GLY A 168 -9.37 -7.41 13.88
N GLU A 169 -9.91 -6.49 13.10
CA GLU A 169 -10.85 -6.78 12.01
C GLU A 169 -10.18 -7.64 10.91
N ALA A 170 -8.97 -7.31 10.49
CA ALA A 170 -8.23 -8.11 9.51
C ALA A 170 -7.99 -9.54 10.00
N LEU A 171 -7.62 -9.71 11.28
CA LEU A 171 -7.45 -11.04 11.89
C LEU A 171 -8.77 -11.82 11.99
N ALA A 172 -9.88 -11.16 12.28
CA ALA A 172 -11.21 -11.78 12.32
C ALA A 172 -11.70 -12.20 10.91
N ASN A 173 -11.24 -11.53 9.87
CA ASN A 173 -11.60 -11.79 8.47
C ASN A 173 -10.71 -12.84 7.78
N LEU A 174 -9.85 -13.56 8.51
CA LEU A 174 -9.00 -14.61 7.95
C LEU A 174 -9.84 -15.70 7.28
N ALA A 175 -9.63 -15.91 5.99
CA ALA A 175 -10.31 -16.91 5.17
C ALA A 175 -9.32 -17.53 4.17
N PRO A 176 -9.56 -18.74 3.65
CA PRO A 176 -8.69 -19.40 2.69
C PRO A 176 -8.31 -18.50 1.53
N ALA A 177 -7.04 -18.52 1.15
CA ALA A 177 -6.47 -17.69 0.12
C ALA A 177 -5.28 -18.37 -0.58
N LYS A 178 -5.03 -17.94 -1.82
CA LYS A 178 -3.80 -18.26 -2.58
C LYS A 178 -2.96 -16.99 -2.66
N LEU A 179 -1.65 -17.11 -2.46
CA LEU A 179 -0.69 -16.04 -2.60
C LEU A 179 0.14 -16.26 -3.86
N GLN A 180 0.26 -15.22 -4.67
CA GLN A 180 1.13 -15.19 -5.85
C GLN A 180 2.08 -14.01 -5.73
N ILE A 181 3.37 -14.27 -5.92
CA ILE A 181 4.42 -13.25 -5.87
C ILE A 181 4.97 -13.07 -7.27
N GLY A 182 5.16 -11.83 -7.65
CA GLY A 182 5.72 -11.46 -8.93
C GLY A 182 6.46 -10.13 -8.85
N GLU A 183 6.99 -9.71 -9.97
CA GLU A 183 7.74 -8.48 -10.12
C GLU A 183 7.32 -7.76 -11.38
N GLY A 184 7.09 -6.47 -11.28
CA GLY A 184 6.92 -5.56 -12.40
C GLY A 184 8.04 -4.53 -12.46
N LYS A 185 7.92 -3.59 -13.41
CA LYS A 185 8.87 -2.49 -13.56
C LYS A 185 8.13 -1.19 -13.87
N ALA A 186 8.53 -0.11 -13.17
CA ALA A 186 8.08 1.24 -13.44
C ALA A 186 9.31 2.17 -13.51
N THR A 187 9.35 3.07 -14.50
CA THR A 187 10.58 3.82 -14.83
C THR A 187 10.45 5.33 -14.59
N PHE A 188 9.44 5.76 -13.85
CA PHE A 188 9.21 7.19 -13.60
C PHE A 188 9.91 7.75 -12.35
N ALA A 189 10.46 6.90 -11.47
CA ALA A 189 11.27 7.38 -10.35
C ALA A 189 12.60 7.94 -10.83
N VAL A 190 13.00 9.06 -10.25
CA VAL A 190 14.22 9.80 -10.63
C VAL A 190 15.08 10.03 -9.41
N ASN A 191 16.40 9.84 -9.57
CA ASN A 191 17.37 10.25 -8.56
C ASN A 191 17.53 11.77 -8.57
N ARG A 192 16.81 12.49 -7.71
CA ARG A 192 16.85 13.97 -7.64
C ARG A 192 18.09 14.54 -6.95
N ARG A 193 19.00 13.70 -6.43
CA ARG A 193 20.30 14.16 -5.91
C ARG A 193 21.31 14.35 -7.04
N ASN A 194 21.17 13.56 -8.11
CA ASN A 194 22.02 13.62 -9.29
C ASN A 194 21.39 14.39 -10.45
N ASN A 195 20.09 14.63 -10.42
CA ASN A 195 19.35 15.35 -11.46
C ASN A 195 18.53 16.44 -10.79
N LYS A 196 18.66 17.69 -11.22
CA LYS A 196 17.83 18.77 -10.71
C LYS A 196 16.39 18.59 -11.19
N GLU A 197 15.46 18.57 -10.27
CA GLU A 197 14.05 18.29 -10.55
C GLU A 197 13.48 19.16 -11.69
N ALA A 198 13.77 20.46 -11.67
CA ALA A 198 13.32 21.39 -12.71
C ALA A 198 13.88 21.09 -14.12
N GLU A 199 15.02 20.39 -14.21
CA GLU A 199 15.68 20.06 -15.50
C GLU A 199 15.22 18.71 -16.06
N VAL A 200 14.67 17.84 -15.22
CA VAL A 200 14.27 16.47 -15.60
C VAL A 200 13.35 16.41 -16.82
N PRO A 201 12.26 17.21 -16.92
CA PRO A 201 11.39 17.17 -18.09
C PRO A 201 12.11 17.48 -19.40
N ALA A 202 13.02 18.46 -19.40
CA ALA A 202 13.79 18.84 -20.58
C ALA A 202 14.83 17.77 -20.96
N LEU A 203 15.49 17.17 -19.96
CA LEU A 203 16.45 16.07 -20.20
C LEU A 203 15.75 14.86 -20.82
N LEU A 204 14.59 14.47 -20.30
CA LEU A 204 13.81 13.35 -20.84
C LEU A 204 13.30 13.65 -22.26
N ALA A 205 12.84 14.86 -22.53
CA ALA A 205 12.40 15.27 -23.86
C ALA A 205 13.54 15.27 -24.89
N ALA A 206 14.77 15.58 -24.46
CA ALA A 206 15.98 15.52 -25.27
C ALA A 206 16.57 14.12 -25.44
N GLY A 207 15.97 13.08 -24.78
CA GLY A 207 16.53 11.73 -24.77
C GLY A 207 17.84 11.60 -23.98
N THR A 208 18.15 12.58 -23.11
CA THR A 208 19.36 12.57 -22.29
C THR A 208 19.14 11.61 -21.10
N PRO A 209 20.03 10.61 -20.92
CA PRO A 209 19.92 9.70 -19.79
C PRO A 209 20.05 10.44 -18.45
N LEU A 210 19.16 10.13 -17.51
CA LEU A 210 19.28 10.59 -16.14
C LEU A 210 20.38 9.82 -15.41
N THR A 211 21.03 10.47 -14.45
CA THR A 211 22.17 9.91 -13.73
C THR A 211 21.80 9.52 -12.28
N GLY A 212 22.65 8.69 -11.67
CA GLY A 212 22.48 8.21 -10.30
C GLY A 212 21.66 6.94 -10.18
N PRO A 213 21.78 6.22 -9.05
CA PRO A 213 21.08 4.97 -8.83
C PRO A 213 19.59 5.19 -8.65
N VAL A 214 18.80 4.33 -9.24
CA VAL A 214 17.34 4.20 -9.06
C VAL A 214 16.98 2.74 -9.00
N ASP A 215 15.93 2.40 -8.22
CA ASP A 215 15.30 1.09 -8.24
C ASP A 215 13.93 1.22 -8.92
N HIS A 216 13.82 0.62 -10.09
CA HIS A 216 12.58 0.60 -10.88
C HIS A 216 11.76 -0.67 -10.69
N THR A 217 12.20 -1.56 -9.81
CA THR A 217 11.51 -2.80 -9.48
C THR A 217 10.22 -2.51 -8.71
N VAL A 218 9.17 -3.21 -9.08
CA VAL A 218 7.87 -3.18 -8.40
C VAL A 218 7.55 -4.60 -7.95
N PRO A 219 7.96 -5.01 -6.73
CA PRO A 219 7.53 -6.27 -6.16
C PRO A 219 6.00 -6.25 -5.94
N VAL A 220 5.34 -7.35 -6.28
CA VAL A 220 3.88 -7.48 -6.20
C VAL A 220 3.52 -8.78 -5.52
N MET A 221 2.56 -8.74 -4.60
CA MET A 221 1.89 -9.91 -4.08
C MET A 221 0.38 -9.79 -4.36
N ALA A 222 -0.16 -10.77 -5.08
CA ALA A 222 -1.59 -10.92 -5.29
C ALA A 222 -2.15 -11.95 -4.29
N VAL A 223 -3.28 -11.59 -3.69
CA VAL A 223 -4.04 -12.45 -2.78
C VAL A 223 -5.38 -12.75 -3.46
N THR A 224 -5.64 -14.02 -3.74
CA THR A 224 -6.90 -14.45 -4.37
C THR A 224 -7.66 -15.41 -3.47
N ARG A 225 -8.99 -15.36 -3.54
CA ARG A 225 -9.87 -16.33 -2.89
C ARG A 225 -9.86 -17.65 -3.66
N PRO A 226 -10.28 -18.77 -3.06
CA PRO A 226 -10.36 -20.07 -3.76
C PRO A 226 -11.20 -20.06 -5.03
N ASN A 227 -12.23 -19.21 -5.09
CA ASN A 227 -13.09 -19.01 -6.27
C ASN A 227 -12.44 -18.17 -7.38
N GLY A 228 -11.19 -17.72 -7.20
CA GLY A 228 -10.46 -16.90 -8.15
C GLY A 228 -10.62 -15.39 -8.00
N ASP A 229 -11.50 -14.92 -7.10
CA ASP A 229 -11.69 -13.48 -6.87
C ASP A 229 -10.43 -12.85 -6.26
N MET A 230 -10.04 -11.70 -6.80
CA MET A 230 -8.96 -10.88 -6.24
C MET A 230 -9.38 -10.28 -4.91
N ALA A 231 -8.72 -10.69 -3.82
CA ALA A 231 -8.97 -10.18 -2.48
C ALA A 231 -8.11 -8.95 -2.18
N ALA A 232 -6.82 -8.97 -2.55
CA ALA A 232 -5.91 -7.84 -2.38
C ALA A 232 -4.76 -7.91 -3.38
N ILE A 233 -4.18 -6.73 -3.64
CA ILE A 233 -2.87 -6.59 -4.26
C ILE A 233 -2.02 -5.71 -3.34
N LEU A 234 -0.85 -6.23 -2.95
CA LEU A 234 0.20 -5.47 -2.28
C LEU A 234 1.33 -5.25 -3.27
N PHE A 235 1.81 -4.03 -3.37
CA PHE A 235 3.00 -3.70 -4.15
C PHE A 235 3.83 -2.63 -3.46
N GLY A 236 5.12 -2.59 -3.79
CA GLY A 236 6.05 -1.56 -3.34
C GLY A 236 6.72 -0.86 -4.50
N TYR A 237 7.11 0.40 -4.32
CA TYR A 237 7.89 1.14 -5.29
C TYR A 237 8.78 2.18 -4.60
N ALA A 238 10.06 2.18 -4.95
CA ALA A 238 11.04 3.11 -4.38
C ALA A 238 10.92 4.49 -5.03
N CYS A 239 9.93 5.29 -4.58
CA CYS A 239 9.69 6.62 -5.10
C CYS A 239 9.26 7.57 -3.98
N HIS A 240 9.85 8.77 -3.93
CA HIS A 240 9.44 9.82 -3.01
C HIS A 240 8.24 10.60 -3.61
N PRO A 241 7.02 10.49 -3.06
CA PRO A 241 5.80 10.99 -3.68
C PRO A 241 5.55 12.46 -3.37
N THR A 242 6.23 13.36 -4.05
CA THR A 242 6.15 14.82 -3.87
C THR A 242 5.62 15.57 -5.09
N THR A 243 5.08 14.88 -6.08
CA THR A 243 4.66 15.48 -7.36
C THR A 243 3.42 16.36 -7.24
N LEU A 244 2.53 16.05 -6.30
CA LEU A 244 1.23 16.72 -6.12
C LEU A 244 1.12 17.41 -4.74
N SER A 245 2.21 17.93 -4.22
CA SER A 245 2.23 18.63 -2.92
C SER A 245 2.05 20.14 -3.05
#